data_09d2e31a42cbfa5cfafe3d1781d36d75
#
_entry.id   09d2e31a42cbfa5cfafe3d1781d36d75
#
_cell.length_a   1.000
_cell.length_b   1.000
_cell.length_c   1.000
_cell.angle_alpha   90.00
_cell.angle_beta   90.00
_cell.angle_gamma   90.00
#
_symmetry.space_group_name_H-M   'P 1'
#
loop_
_entity.id
_entity.type
_entity.pdbx_description
1 polymer ?
#
loop_
_entity_poly.entity_id
_entity_poly.type
_entity_poly.pdbx_seq_one_letter_code
_entity_poly.pdbx_strand_id
1 'polypeptide(L)'
;MRQSSQGTSLPDGTLKEYDRVIIRVFERLHTDHKDVDCLPFTKSAVECAISDLEITIKNVPDIIYTYRAGRSPLPQAILAHGNWVIEGAGKGKYAFVKLTRSPYVDIPTDVEITRILDATPQLVLKYQGTDEQSSLARIRYNRLIDTFTSLTAYHIQGHFRTTVSNVGQVEIDDLYIGIDTDGHGFVLPVEAKGKSPRDQLGVVQITQMVKFARQHFADLTVRPIGVKIMPGGSYMFLEFNDSDDANLVATKRYKRYALYREQ
;
A
#
# COMPACT_ATOMS: atom_id res chain seq x y z
N MET A 1 -2.89 6.34 52.64
CA MET A 1 -3.00 7.16 51.39
C MET A 1 -2.80 6.24 50.20
N ARG A 2 -3.87 5.88 49.51
CA ARG A 2 -3.83 5.08 48.30
C ARG A 2 -3.90 6.05 47.12
N GLN A 3 -2.83 6.15 46.31
CA GLN A 3 -2.87 6.86 45.05
C GLN A 3 -3.49 5.97 43.98
N SER A 4 -4.63 6.37 43.49
CA SER A 4 -5.33 5.79 42.35
C SER A 4 -4.63 6.26 41.07
N SER A 5 -4.05 5.33 40.31
CA SER A 5 -3.61 5.55 38.95
C SER A 5 -4.82 5.74 38.05
N GLN A 6 -5.08 6.97 37.64
CA GLN A 6 -6.05 7.27 36.61
C GLN A 6 -5.46 6.87 35.23
N GLY A 7 -5.93 5.74 34.72
CA GLY A 7 -5.78 5.42 33.30
C GLY A 7 -6.61 6.42 32.48
N THR A 8 -5.97 7.18 31.63
CA THR A 8 -6.61 8.04 30.63
C THR A 8 -7.30 7.18 29.57
N SER A 9 -8.56 6.84 29.78
CA SER A 9 -9.43 6.28 28.74
C SER A 9 -9.82 7.40 27.79
N LEU A 10 -9.44 7.29 26.51
CA LEU A 10 -9.98 8.11 25.43
C LEU A 10 -11.50 7.95 25.35
N PRO A 11 -12.28 9.00 25.03
CA PRO A 11 -13.73 8.92 24.97
C PRO A 11 -14.20 7.93 23.89
N ASP A 12 -14.92 6.92 24.30
CA ASP A 12 -15.42 5.76 23.53
C ASP A 12 -16.41 6.13 22.41
N GLY A 13 -16.78 7.40 22.28
CA GLY A 13 -17.82 7.90 21.36
C GLY A 13 -17.34 8.25 19.93
N THR A 14 -16.05 8.21 19.62
CA THR A 14 -15.47 8.65 18.34
C THR A 14 -14.87 7.52 17.50
N LEU A 15 -14.71 6.32 18.03
CA LEU A 15 -14.09 5.20 17.30
C LEU A 15 -15.15 4.46 16.46
N LYS A 16 -14.80 4.17 15.20
CA LYS A 16 -15.62 3.32 14.32
C LYS A 16 -15.63 1.89 14.86
N GLU A 17 -16.65 1.12 14.53
CA GLU A 17 -16.78 -0.29 14.97
C GLU A 17 -15.53 -1.12 14.58
N TYR A 18 -15.00 -0.92 13.37
CA TYR A 18 -13.79 -1.61 12.92
C TYR A 18 -12.56 -1.24 13.76
N ASP A 19 -12.41 0.03 14.15
CA ASP A 19 -11.33 0.48 15.05
C ASP A 19 -11.43 -0.23 16.40
N ARG A 20 -12.64 -0.29 16.99
CA ARG A 20 -12.87 -0.94 18.28
C ARG A 20 -12.51 -2.44 18.24
N VAL A 21 -12.90 -3.13 17.18
CA VAL A 21 -12.61 -4.56 17.02
C VAL A 21 -11.11 -4.81 16.89
N ILE A 22 -10.42 -4.05 16.00
CA ILE A 22 -9.00 -4.30 15.77
C ILE A 22 -8.14 -3.92 16.98
N ILE A 23 -8.52 -2.88 17.74
CA ILE A 23 -7.90 -2.53 19.01
C ILE A 23 -8.07 -3.69 20.02
N ARG A 24 -9.27 -4.24 20.14
CA ARG A 24 -9.53 -5.35 21.07
C ARG A 24 -8.70 -6.60 20.74
N VAL A 25 -8.52 -6.90 19.43
CA VAL A 25 -7.65 -8.01 19.00
C VAL A 25 -6.19 -7.72 19.39
N PHE A 26 -5.72 -6.50 19.13
CA PHE A 26 -4.35 -6.10 19.46
C PHE A 26 -4.07 -6.13 20.96
N GLU A 27 -4.93 -5.54 21.77
CA GLU A 27 -4.78 -5.48 23.23
C GLU A 27 -4.64 -6.86 23.87
N ARG A 28 -5.47 -7.83 23.44
CA ARG A 28 -5.40 -9.22 23.94
C ARG A 28 -4.05 -9.87 23.67
N LEU A 29 -3.53 -9.67 22.48
CA LEU A 29 -2.24 -10.26 22.08
C LEU A 29 -1.05 -9.53 22.70
N HIS A 30 -1.10 -8.20 22.74
CA HIS A 30 0.01 -7.36 23.19
C HIS A 30 0.17 -7.35 24.70
N THR A 31 -0.92 -7.54 25.49
CA THR A 31 -0.86 -7.57 26.95
C THR A 31 0.06 -8.69 27.45
N ASP A 32 0.00 -9.87 26.81
CA ASP A 32 0.78 -11.04 27.18
C ASP A 32 2.18 -11.06 26.52
N HIS A 33 2.44 -10.19 25.53
CA HIS A 33 3.62 -10.24 24.64
C HIS A 33 4.17 -8.84 24.32
N LYS A 34 4.47 -8.02 25.33
CA LYS A 34 4.88 -6.62 25.14
C LYS A 34 6.20 -6.41 24.38
N ASP A 35 7.09 -7.38 24.46
CA ASP A 35 8.43 -7.32 23.87
C ASP A 35 8.54 -8.06 22.52
N VAL A 36 7.39 -8.44 21.93
CA VAL A 36 7.35 -9.22 20.70
C VAL A 36 6.94 -8.31 19.54
N ASP A 37 7.74 -8.32 18.47
CA ASP A 37 7.50 -7.51 17.27
C ASP A 37 6.57 -8.17 16.23
N CYS A 38 6.07 -9.39 16.51
CA CYS A 38 5.15 -10.11 15.64
C CYS A 38 4.10 -10.83 16.48
N LEU A 39 2.83 -10.44 16.32
CA LEU A 39 1.69 -10.97 17.05
C LEU A 39 0.73 -11.68 16.07
N PRO A 40 0.86 -13.01 15.89
CA PRO A 40 0.01 -13.74 14.95
C PRO A 40 -1.42 -13.87 15.46
N PHE A 41 -2.40 -13.79 14.55
CA PHE A 41 -3.80 -14.01 14.84
C PHE A 41 -4.56 -14.60 13.65
N THR A 42 -5.77 -15.05 13.92
CA THR A 42 -6.65 -15.65 12.89
C THR A 42 -7.96 -14.88 12.79
N LYS A 43 -8.75 -15.20 11.77
CA LYS A 43 -10.13 -14.69 11.63
C LYS A 43 -10.96 -14.93 12.89
N SER A 44 -10.77 -16.08 13.56
CA SER A 44 -11.49 -16.39 14.81
C SER A 44 -11.21 -15.41 15.95
N ALA A 45 -9.98 -14.87 16.04
CA ALA A 45 -9.65 -13.84 17.04
C ALA A 45 -10.46 -12.56 16.81
N VAL A 46 -10.71 -12.20 15.54
CA VAL A 46 -11.57 -11.06 15.16
C VAL A 46 -13.03 -11.35 15.52
N GLU A 47 -13.52 -12.53 15.22
CA GLU A 47 -14.89 -12.97 15.56
C GLU A 47 -15.11 -12.97 17.08
N CYS A 48 -14.15 -13.43 17.87
CA CYS A 48 -14.18 -13.33 19.33
C CYS A 48 -14.25 -11.86 19.81
N ALA A 49 -13.44 -10.97 19.23
CA ALA A 49 -13.45 -9.56 19.61
C ALA A 49 -14.79 -8.87 19.28
N ILE A 50 -15.43 -9.23 18.16
CA ILE A 50 -16.78 -8.76 17.79
C ILE A 50 -17.79 -9.20 18.83
N SER A 51 -17.76 -10.48 19.23
CA SER A 51 -18.66 -11.04 20.26
C SER A 51 -18.50 -10.34 21.61
N ASP A 52 -17.24 -10.11 22.06
CA ASP A 52 -16.97 -9.44 23.33
C ASP A 52 -17.44 -7.98 23.38
N LEU A 53 -17.42 -7.32 22.24
CA LEU A 53 -17.85 -5.93 22.12
C LEU A 53 -19.36 -5.80 21.91
N GLU A 54 -20.07 -6.92 21.76
CA GLU A 54 -21.51 -6.99 21.46
C GLU A 54 -21.87 -6.19 20.19
N ILE A 55 -20.97 -6.19 19.18
CA ILE A 55 -21.13 -5.46 17.91
C ILE A 55 -21.64 -6.43 16.85
N THR A 56 -22.49 -5.93 15.94
CA THR A 56 -22.94 -6.72 14.78
C THR A 56 -22.25 -6.23 13.52
N ILE A 57 -21.36 -7.04 12.92
CA ILE A 57 -20.65 -6.72 11.67
C ILE A 57 -21.01 -7.75 10.61
N LYS A 58 -21.54 -7.27 9.48
CA LYS A 58 -21.99 -8.13 8.36
C LYS A 58 -20.82 -8.76 7.59
N ASN A 59 -19.71 -8.04 7.43
CA ASN A 59 -18.55 -8.49 6.63
C ASN A 59 -17.28 -8.48 7.50
N VAL A 60 -17.06 -9.54 8.26
CA VAL A 60 -15.88 -9.68 9.13
C VAL A 60 -14.54 -9.59 8.38
N PRO A 61 -14.36 -10.21 7.20
CA PRO A 61 -13.13 -10.06 6.42
C PRO A 61 -12.77 -8.61 6.06
N ASP A 62 -13.75 -7.72 5.94
CA ASP A 62 -13.55 -6.33 5.55
C ASP A 62 -12.79 -5.53 6.61
N ILE A 63 -12.92 -5.89 7.89
CA ILE A 63 -12.14 -5.29 8.99
C ILE A 63 -10.65 -5.47 8.71
N ILE A 64 -10.23 -6.72 8.46
CA ILE A 64 -8.83 -7.02 8.17
C ILE A 64 -8.38 -6.35 6.87
N TYR A 65 -9.23 -6.40 5.84
CA TYR A 65 -8.94 -5.81 4.54
C TYR A 65 -8.71 -4.30 4.61
N THR A 66 -9.44 -3.62 5.50
CA THR A 66 -9.29 -2.17 5.73
C THR A 66 -7.89 -1.79 6.23
N TYR A 67 -7.30 -2.57 7.13
CA TYR A 67 -6.00 -2.22 7.75
C TYR A 67 -4.81 -2.99 7.17
N ARG A 68 -5.07 -4.12 6.49
CA ARG A 68 -4.00 -4.98 5.98
C ARG A 68 -3.13 -4.24 4.96
N ALA A 69 -1.83 -4.50 5.06
CA ALA A 69 -0.80 -3.93 4.18
C ALA A 69 -0.73 -2.39 4.20
N GLY A 70 -1.19 -1.75 5.28
CA GLY A 70 -1.16 -0.30 5.41
C GLY A 70 -2.17 0.43 4.52
N ARG A 71 -3.24 -0.23 4.04
CA ARG A 71 -4.30 0.41 3.25
C ARG A 71 -4.97 1.57 3.98
N SER A 72 -5.23 1.37 5.28
CA SER A 72 -5.61 2.45 6.21
C SER A 72 -4.68 2.41 7.41
N PRO A 73 -4.36 3.56 8.02
CA PRO A 73 -3.61 3.57 9.26
C PRO A 73 -4.38 2.83 10.36
N LEU A 74 -3.64 2.08 11.17
CA LEU A 74 -4.20 1.50 12.38
C LEU A 74 -4.65 2.59 13.35
N PRO A 75 -5.63 2.30 14.23
CA PRO A 75 -6.06 3.24 15.26
C PRO A 75 -4.92 3.73 16.14
N GLN A 76 -5.00 4.99 16.59
CA GLN A 76 -3.97 5.64 17.40
C GLN A 76 -3.65 4.86 18.69
N ALA A 77 -4.63 4.16 19.26
CA ALA A 77 -4.41 3.31 20.42
C ALA A 77 -3.38 2.19 20.17
N ILE A 78 -3.33 1.65 18.95
CA ILE A 78 -2.32 0.65 18.56
C ILE A 78 -1.00 1.36 18.21
N LEU A 79 -1.05 2.46 17.45
CA LEU A 79 0.13 3.20 17.02
C LEU A 79 0.90 3.86 18.18
N ALA A 80 0.26 4.08 19.32
CA ALA A 80 0.93 4.53 20.55
C ALA A 80 1.97 3.51 21.06
N HIS A 81 1.89 2.24 20.66
CA HIS A 81 2.83 1.17 21.00
C HIS A 81 3.94 0.97 19.95
N GLY A 82 3.96 1.76 18.88
CA GLY A 82 4.95 1.71 17.81
C GLY A 82 4.35 1.66 16.41
N ASN A 83 5.20 1.47 15.42
CA ASN A 83 4.82 1.43 14.01
C ASN A 83 4.26 0.04 13.63
N TRP A 84 3.09 -0.29 14.12
CA TRP A 84 2.45 -1.56 13.82
C TRP A 84 1.72 -1.55 12.47
N VAL A 85 1.75 -2.69 11.78
CA VAL A 85 0.99 -2.96 10.55
C VAL A 85 0.35 -4.34 10.65
N ILE A 86 -0.65 -4.61 9.80
CA ILE A 86 -1.19 -5.96 9.67
C ILE A 86 -0.69 -6.55 8.35
N GLU A 87 -0.02 -7.69 8.45
CA GLU A 87 0.38 -8.50 7.31
C GLU A 87 -0.46 -9.78 7.19
N GLY A 88 -0.61 -10.26 5.96
CA GLY A 88 -1.14 -11.60 5.72
C GLY A 88 -0.07 -12.66 5.97
N ALA A 89 -0.46 -13.76 6.63
CA ALA A 89 0.41 -14.91 6.91
C ALA A 89 -0.18 -16.21 6.30
N GLY A 90 -0.92 -16.08 5.19
CA GLY A 90 -1.61 -17.18 4.52
C GLY A 90 -3.13 -17.10 4.66
N LYS A 91 -3.82 -18.14 4.20
CA LYS A 91 -5.30 -18.18 4.18
C LYS A 91 -5.88 -18.09 5.60
N GLY A 92 -6.57 -16.98 5.89
CA GLY A 92 -7.22 -16.73 7.19
C GLY A 92 -6.26 -16.51 8.36
N LYS A 93 -4.98 -16.33 8.08
CA LYS A 93 -3.92 -16.06 9.06
C LYS A 93 -3.33 -14.68 8.82
N TYR A 94 -3.06 -13.96 9.88
CA TYR A 94 -2.57 -12.60 9.88
C TYR A 94 -1.58 -12.40 11.03
N ALA A 95 -0.82 -11.31 10.98
CA ALA A 95 0.01 -10.90 12.10
C ALA A 95 0.02 -9.37 12.21
N PHE A 96 -0.02 -8.84 13.43
CA PHE A 96 0.51 -7.52 13.68
C PHE A 96 2.03 -7.62 13.66
N VAL A 97 2.66 -6.79 12.86
CA VAL A 97 4.12 -6.72 12.73
C VAL A 97 4.56 -5.31 13.10
N LYS A 98 5.53 -5.20 13.99
CA LYS A 98 6.10 -3.92 14.40
C LYS A 98 7.27 -3.58 13.50
N LEU A 99 7.20 -2.42 12.88
CA LEU A 99 8.25 -1.92 12.00
C LEU A 99 9.19 -0.99 12.78
N THR A 100 10.45 -1.01 12.43
CA THR A 100 11.47 -0.08 12.95
C THR A 100 11.40 1.31 12.30
N ARG A 101 10.54 1.46 11.29
CA ARG A 101 10.34 2.68 10.49
C ARG A 101 8.85 3.01 10.34
N SER A 102 8.56 4.17 9.73
CA SER A 102 7.18 4.49 9.31
C SER A 102 6.62 3.40 8.38
N PRO A 103 5.35 2.98 8.54
CA PRO A 103 4.69 2.06 7.64
C PRO A 103 4.41 2.64 6.24
N TYR A 104 4.67 3.92 6.05
CA TYR A 104 4.47 4.63 4.80
C TYR A 104 5.77 5.20 4.24
N VAL A 105 5.81 5.31 2.92
CA VAL A 105 6.91 5.92 2.19
C VAL A 105 6.83 7.43 2.30
N ASP A 106 7.96 8.06 2.59
CA ASP A 106 8.09 9.53 2.52
C ASP A 106 8.12 9.97 1.05
N ILE A 107 7.16 10.81 0.67
CA ILE A 107 7.05 11.36 -0.68
C ILE A 107 7.79 12.70 -0.72
N PRO A 108 8.86 12.84 -1.51
CA PRO A 108 9.56 14.11 -1.68
C PRO A 108 8.62 15.19 -2.22
N THR A 109 8.61 16.36 -1.60
CA THR A 109 7.71 17.47 -2.00
C THR A 109 8.39 18.50 -2.89
N ASP A 110 9.67 18.77 -2.65
CA ASP A 110 10.48 19.72 -3.43
C ASP A 110 11.22 18.98 -4.55
N VAL A 111 10.46 18.63 -5.60
CA VAL A 111 10.97 17.91 -6.77
C VAL A 111 10.62 18.70 -8.01
N GLU A 112 11.64 19.01 -8.82
CA GLU A 112 11.47 19.65 -10.13
C GLU A 112 10.48 18.88 -11.01
N ILE A 113 9.55 19.62 -11.62
CA ILE A 113 8.51 19.05 -12.45
C ILE A 113 9.01 18.97 -13.91
N THR A 114 9.17 17.76 -14.42
CA THR A 114 9.36 17.53 -15.84
C THR A 114 8.02 17.61 -16.56
N ARG A 115 7.87 18.55 -17.48
CA ARG A 115 6.67 18.72 -18.30
C ARG A 115 6.73 17.82 -19.51
N ILE A 116 5.67 17.06 -19.76
CA ILE A 116 5.54 16.15 -20.91
C ILE A 116 4.27 16.52 -21.68
N LEU A 117 4.38 16.61 -23.01
CA LEU A 117 3.23 16.85 -23.88
C LEU A 117 2.21 15.70 -23.73
N ASP A 118 0.95 16.06 -23.45
CA ASP A 118 -0.13 15.08 -23.19
C ASP A 118 -0.59 14.44 -24.50
N ALA A 119 -0.17 13.21 -24.74
CA ALA A 119 -0.57 12.39 -25.87
C ALA A 119 -1.92 11.64 -25.67
N THR A 120 -2.62 11.88 -24.55
CA THR A 120 -3.93 11.24 -24.30
C THR A 120 -4.93 11.71 -25.36
N PRO A 121 -5.60 10.79 -26.07
CA PRO A 121 -6.61 11.16 -27.07
C PRO A 121 -7.68 12.07 -26.49
N GLN A 122 -8.07 13.12 -27.20
CA GLN A 122 -9.04 14.09 -26.73
C GLN A 122 -10.40 13.46 -26.37
N LEU A 123 -10.79 12.43 -27.12
CA LEU A 123 -12.01 11.65 -26.86
C LEU A 123 -11.94 10.93 -25.50
N VAL A 124 -10.77 10.40 -25.13
CA VAL A 124 -10.56 9.75 -23.83
C VAL A 124 -10.67 10.78 -22.72
N LEU A 125 -10.01 11.93 -22.85
CA LEU A 125 -10.07 13.02 -21.85
C LEU A 125 -11.49 13.52 -21.60
N LYS A 126 -12.34 13.51 -22.63
CA LYS A 126 -13.73 13.95 -22.50
C LYS A 126 -14.57 13.06 -21.61
N TYR A 127 -14.27 11.76 -21.57
CA TYR A 127 -15.10 10.75 -20.90
C TYR A 127 -14.38 10.05 -19.71
N GLN A 128 -13.09 10.27 -19.52
CA GLN A 128 -12.36 9.68 -18.38
C GLN A 128 -12.83 10.26 -17.05
N GLY A 129 -12.76 9.45 -16.00
CA GLY A 129 -12.97 9.87 -14.62
C GLY A 129 -11.77 10.66 -14.05
N THR A 130 -11.79 10.85 -12.71
CA THR A 130 -10.73 11.54 -11.95
C THR A 130 -10.08 10.63 -10.91
N ASP A 131 -10.38 9.35 -10.95
CA ASP A 131 -9.89 8.32 -10.05
C ASP A 131 -8.46 7.84 -10.40
N GLU A 132 -7.95 6.91 -9.61
CA GLU A 132 -6.63 6.32 -9.81
C GLU A 132 -6.52 5.59 -11.14
N GLN A 133 -7.58 4.89 -11.55
CA GLN A 133 -7.58 4.13 -12.81
C GLN A 133 -7.55 5.03 -14.04
N SER A 134 -8.27 6.14 -13.99
CA SER A 134 -8.19 7.19 -15.02
C SER A 134 -6.78 7.78 -15.10
N SER A 135 -6.11 7.95 -13.95
CA SER A 135 -4.74 8.41 -13.89
C SER A 135 -3.76 7.39 -14.46
N LEU A 136 -3.92 6.10 -14.14
CA LEU A 136 -3.12 5.01 -14.73
C LEU A 136 -3.32 4.90 -16.23
N ALA A 137 -4.54 5.09 -16.73
CA ALA A 137 -4.80 5.16 -18.17
C ALA A 137 -4.01 6.29 -18.86
N ARG A 138 -3.97 7.51 -18.27
CA ARG A 138 -3.16 8.61 -18.79
C ARG A 138 -1.67 8.30 -18.74
N ILE A 139 -1.17 7.66 -17.68
CA ILE A 139 0.22 7.21 -17.58
C ILE A 139 0.57 6.28 -18.73
N ARG A 140 -0.32 5.34 -19.10
CA ARG A 140 -0.14 4.42 -20.22
C ARG A 140 -0.12 5.14 -21.56
N TYR A 141 -1.11 6.01 -21.83
CA TYR A 141 -1.15 6.79 -23.10
C TYR A 141 0.09 7.65 -23.30
N ASN A 142 0.65 8.17 -22.23
CA ASN A 142 1.84 9.03 -22.27
C ASN A 142 3.16 8.26 -22.08
N ARG A 143 3.12 6.93 -22.00
CA ARG A 143 4.29 6.06 -21.79
C ARG A 143 5.20 6.54 -20.66
N LEU A 144 4.60 6.98 -19.54
CA LEU A 144 5.38 7.55 -18.44
C LEU A 144 6.19 6.48 -17.69
N ILE A 145 5.76 5.21 -17.71
CA ILE A 145 6.54 4.08 -17.18
C ILE A 145 7.83 3.92 -17.97
N ASP A 146 7.75 3.93 -19.32
CA ASP A 146 8.93 3.85 -20.21
C ASP A 146 9.88 5.01 -19.94
N THR A 147 9.35 6.23 -19.93
CA THR A 147 10.12 7.45 -19.69
C THR A 147 10.82 7.43 -18.33
N PHE A 148 10.11 6.98 -17.28
CA PHE A 148 10.67 6.92 -15.94
C PHE A 148 11.71 5.81 -15.80
N THR A 149 11.44 4.62 -16.34
CA THR A 149 12.30 3.45 -16.17
C THR A 149 13.43 3.35 -17.17
N SER A 150 13.35 4.11 -18.28
CA SER A 150 14.23 4.00 -19.44
C SER A 150 14.20 2.59 -20.07
N LEU A 151 13.03 1.93 -20.02
CA LEU A 151 12.76 0.64 -20.61
C LEU A 151 11.71 0.77 -21.71
N THR A 152 11.70 -0.16 -22.65
CA THR A 152 10.50 -0.39 -23.46
C THR A 152 9.54 -1.23 -22.64
N ALA A 153 8.49 -0.60 -22.10
CA ALA A 153 7.55 -1.25 -21.17
C ALA A 153 6.22 -1.56 -21.87
N TYR A 154 5.75 -2.79 -21.65
CA TYR A 154 4.49 -3.31 -22.16
C TYR A 154 3.52 -3.56 -21.00
N HIS A 155 2.38 -2.89 -21.03
CA HIS A 155 1.31 -3.12 -20.06
C HIS A 155 0.70 -4.51 -20.27
N ILE A 156 0.62 -5.31 -19.21
CA ILE A 156 0.02 -6.64 -19.25
C ILE A 156 -1.42 -6.58 -18.75
N GLN A 157 -1.62 -6.03 -17.54
CA GLN A 157 -2.92 -6.05 -16.90
C GLN A 157 -3.03 -4.97 -15.83
N GLY A 158 -4.23 -4.38 -15.71
CA GLY A 158 -4.65 -3.57 -14.57
C GLY A 158 -5.45 -4.40 -13.57
N HIS A 159 -5.46 -4.00 -12.29
CA HIS A 159 -6.15 -4.69 -11.20
C HIS A 159 -5.87 -6.20 -11.14
N PHE A 160 -4.60 -6.57 -11.21
CA PHE A 160 -4.21 -7.97 -11.15
C PHE A 160 -4.35 -8.48 -9.71
N ARG A 161 -5.25 -9.43 -9.50
CA ARG A 161 -5.49 -10.08 -8.20
C ARG A 161 -5.04 -11.53 -8.23
N THR A 162 -4.23 -11.92 -7.25
CA THR A 162 -3.74 -13.28 -7.11
C THR A 162 -3.48 -13.65 -5.66
N THR A 163 -3.13 -14.91 -5.42
CA THR A 163 -2.68 -15.38 -4.10
C THR A 163 -1.19 -15.60 -4.14
N VAL A 164 -0.48 -14.97 -3.20
CA VAL A 164 0.95 -15.13 -2.97
C VAL A 164 1.17 -16.04 -1.76
N SER A 165 2.07 -16.99 -1.87
CA SER A 165 2.40 -17.95 -0.82
C SER A 165 2.81 -17.22 0.46
N ASN A 166 2.30 -17.66 1.60
CA ASN A 166 2.54 -17.07 2.93
C ASN A 166 2.14 -15.59 3.11
N VAL A 167 1.49 -14.97 2.11
CA VAL A 167 0.96 -13.60 2.17
C VAL A 167 -0.56 -13.61 2.11
N GLY A 168 -1.12 -14.41 1.21
CA GLY A 168 -2.54 -14.43 0.89
C GLY A 168 -2.84 -13.61 -0.36
N GLN A 169 -4.04 -13.05 -0.44
CA GLN A 169 -4.47 -12.27 -1.61
C GLN A 169 -3.69 -10.97 -1.73
N VAL A 170 -3.11 -10.73 -2.90
CA VAL A 170 -2.40 -9.50 -3.29
C VAL A 170 -3.09 -8.90 -4.51
N GLU A 171 -3.13 -7.59 -4.57
CA GLU A 171 -3.64 -6.82 -5.71
C GLU A 171 -2.52 -5.89 -6.20
N ILE A 172 -2.34 -5.85 -7.51
CA ILE A 172 -1.39 -4.98 -8.21
C ILE A 172 -2.22 -4.05 -9.10
N ASP A 173 -2.08 -2.75 -8.93
CA ASP A 173 -2.91 -1.78 -9.67
C ASP A 173 -2.62 -1.79 -11.17
N ASP A 174 -1.34 -1.89 -11.52
CA ASP A 174 -0.90 -2.06 -12.91
C ASP A 174 0.34 -2.95 -12.98
N LEU A 175 0.45 -3.76 -14.03
CA LEU A 175 1.54 -4.70 -14.24
C LEU A 175 2.14 -4.51 -15.64
N TYR A 176 3.47 -4.35 -15.69
CA TYR A 176 4.21 -4.25 -16.95
C TYR A 176 5.35 -5.26 -16.99
N ILE A 177 5.72 -5.66 -18.20
CA ILE A 177 7.01 -6.27 -18.53
C ILE A 177 7.82 -5.22 -19.29
N GLY A 178 9.09 -5.08 -18.93
CA GLY A 178 10.02 -4.15 -19.60
C GLY A 178 11.22 -4.89 -20.18
N ILE A 179 11.83 -4.29 -21.19
CA ILE A 179 13.09 -4.73 -21.76
C ILE A 179 14.02 -3.53 -21.88
N ASP A 180 15.30 -3.70 -21.55
CA ASP A 180 16.32 -2.68 -21.78
C ASP A 180 16.98 -2.81 -23.17
N THR A 181 17.96 -1.94 -23.46
CA THR A 181 18.68 -1.92 -24.72
C THR A 181 19.56 -3.15 -24.94
N ASP A 182 19.90 -3.86 -23.88
CA ASP A 182 20.77 -5.05 -23.92
C ASP A 182 19.93 -6.35 -23.96
N GLY A 183 18.61 -6.24 -23.94
CA GLY A 183 17.68 -7.36 -24.02
C GLY A 183 17.35 -7.99 -22.67
N HIS A 184 17.76 -7.41 -21.53
CA HIS A 184 17.39 -7.91 -20.22
C HIS A 184 15.91 -7.64 -19.93
N GLY A 185 15.24 -8.63 -19.33
CA GLY A 185 13.82 -8.57 -18.99
C GLY A 185 13.58 -8.08 -17.57
N PHE A 186 12.51 -7.30 -17.40
CA PHE A 186 12.09 -6.75 -16.11
C PHE A 186 10.59 -6.95 -15.90
N VAL A 187 10.19 -7.17 -14.65
CA VAL A 187 8.79 -7.07 -14.23
C VAL A 187 8.60 -5.82 -13.38
N LEU A 188 7.59 -5.03 -13.71
CA LEU A 188 7.32 -3.71 -13.14
C LEU A 188 5.90 -3.72 -12.53
N PRO A 189 5.73 -4.23 -11.30
CA PRO A 189 4.49 -4.07 -10.57
C PRO A 189 4.35 -2.62 -10.10
N VAL A 190 3.16 -2.05 -10.27
CA VAL A 190 2.86 -0.64 -9.99
C VAL A 190 1.75 -0.55 -8.96
N GLU A 191 1.96 0.24 -7.92
CA GLU A 191 0.94 0.67 -6.95
C GLU A 191 0.69 2.16 -7.12
N ALA A 192 -0.57 2.56 -7.27
CA ALA A 192 -0.98 3.94 -7.44
C ALA A 192 -1.71 4.46 -6.20
N LYS A 193 -1.56 5.75 -5.91
CA LYS A 193 -2.25 6.45 -4.84
C LYS A 193 -2.83 7.77 -5.34
N GLY A 194 -4.07 8.03 -4.94
CA GLY A 194 -4.82 9.23 -5.28
C GLY A 194 -4.25 10.52 -4.68
N LYS A 195 -4.95 11.63 -4.90
CA LYS A 195 -4.51 12.98 -4.47
C LYS A 195 -4.58 13.19 -2.95
N SER A 196 -5.40 12.40 -2.25
CA SER A 196 -5.61 12.58 -0.81
C SER A 196 -4.31 12.38 -0.04
N PRO A 197 -3.95 13.29 0.90
CA PRO A 197 -2.79 13.06 1.78
C PRO A 197 -2.90 11.80 2.65
N ARG A 198 -4.12 11.32 2.88
CA ARG A 198 -4.38 10.09 3.65
C ARG A 198 -4.14 8.82 2.84
N ASP A 199 -4.13 8.93 1.52
CA ASP A 199 -3.88 7.82 0.61
C ASP A 199 -2.38 7.72 0.34
N GLN A 200 -1.70 6.91 1.13
CA GLN A 200 -0.24 6.82 1.19
C GLN A 200 0.27 5.48 0.64
N LEU A 201 1.47 5.49 0.08
CA LEU A 201 2.18 4.28 -0.33
C LEU A 201 2.69 3.54 0.91
N GLY A 202 2.14 2.35 1.16
CA GLY A 202 2.55 1.49 2.27
C GLY A 202 3.79 0.66 1.94
N VAL A 203 4.78 0.59 2.85
CA VAL A 203 5.98 -0.25 2.64
C VAL A 203 5.63 -1.73 2.50
N VAL A 204 4.59 -2.19 3.19
CA VAL A 204 4.10 -3.58 3.08
C VAL A 204 3.49 -3.85 1.70
N GLN A 205 2.80 -2.87 1.08
CA GLN A 205 2.30 -3.03 -0.30
C GLN A 205 3.48 -3.25 -1.27
N ILE A 206 4.57 -2.50 -1.10
CA ILE A 206 5.78 -2.64 -1.92
C ILE A 206 6.39 -4.04 -1.74
N THR A 207 6.54 -4.53 -0.50
CA THR A 207 7.05 -5.90 -0.28
C THR A 207 6.14 -6.97 -0.87
N GLN A 208 4.82 -6.76 -0.86
CA GLN A 208 3.87 -7.67 -1.49
C GLN A 208 4.01 -7.70 -3.01
N MET A 209 4.25 -6.53 -3.65
CA MET A 209 4.58 -6.46 -5.08
C MET A 209 5.84 -7.25 -5.42
N VAL A 210 6.88 -7.16 -4.58
CA VAL A 210 8.13 -7.91 -4.76
C VAL A 210 7.90 -9.41 -4.61
N LYS A 211 7.23 -9.84 -3.53
CA LYS A 211 6.89 -11.26 -3.29
C LYS A 211 6.06 -11.85 -4.42
N PHE A 212 5.08 -11.08 -4.91
CA PHE A 212 4.28 -11.43 -6.08
C PHE A 212 5.15 -11.62 -7.33
N ALA A 213 5.99 -10.63 -7.64
CA ALA A 213 6.82 -10.65 -8.83
C ALA A 213 7.82 -11.82 -8.82
N ARG A 214 8.49 -12.07 -7.70
CA ARG A 214 9.41 -13.19 -7.54
C ARG A 214 8.73 -14.56 -7.69
N GLN A 215 7.47 -14.68 -7.23
CA GLN A 215 6.72 -15.94 -7.36
C GLN A 215 6.25 -16.22 -8.79
N HIS A 216 5.88 -15.19 -9.55
CA HIS A 216 5.24 -15.35 -10.86
C HIS A 216 6.17 -15.08 -12.05
N PHE A 217 7.28 -14.37 -11.85
CA PHE A 217 8.23 -13.93 -12.88
C PHE A 217 9.66 -14.13 -12.43
N ALA A 218 10.01 -15.39 -12.08
CA ALA A 218 11.30 -15.72 -11.47
C ALA A 218 12.51 -15.48 -12.38
N ASP A 219 12.30 -15.39 -13.68
CA ASP A 219 13.29 -15.11 -14.72
C ASP A 219 13.48 -13.62 -15.03
N LEU A 220 12.67 -12.74 -14.42
CA LEU A 220 12.73 -11.30 -14.65
C LEU A 220 13.27 -10.54 -13.44
N THR A 221 13.98 -9.46 -13.70
CA THR A 221 14.41 -8.53 -12.65
C THR A 221 13.24 -7.70 -12.15
N VAL A 222 13.00 -7.70 -10.82
CA VAL A 222 11.89 -6.99 -10.21
C VAL A 222 12.24 -5.52 -10.01
N ARG A 223 11.40 -4.62 -10.51
CA ARG A 223 11.49 -3.16 -10.30
C ARG A 223 10.14 -2.62 -9.84
N PRO A 224 9.87 -2.61 -8.52
CA PRO A 224 8.60 -2.13 -7.98
C PRO A 224 8.49 -0.61 -8.09
N ILE A 225 7.33 -0.13 -8.54
CA ILE A 225 7.07 1.29 -8.80
C ILE A 225 5.87 1.76 -7.98
N GLY A 226 6.02 2.87 -7.28
CA GLY A 226 4.92 3.62 -6.70
C GLY A 226 4.62 4.86 -7.53
N VAL A 227 3.33 5.17 -7.68
CA VAL A 227 2.87 6.40 -8.31
C VAL A 227 1.95 7.14 -7.34
N LYS A 228 2.31 8.36 -6.98
CA LYS A 228 1.44 9.26 -6.20
C LYS A 228 0.93 10.39 -7.06
N ILE A 229 -0.39 10.52 -7.13
CA ILE A 229 -1.01 11.68 -7.78
C ILE A 229 -0.88 12.87 -6.82
N MET A 230 -0.17 13.89 -7.27
CA MET A 230 0.10 15.09 -6.47
C MET A 230 -1.04 16.13 -6.61
N PRO A 231 -1.20 17.02 -5.63
CA PRO A 231 -2.01 18.22 -5.81
C PRO A 231 -1.61 18.95 -7.10
N GLY A 232 -2.59 19.45 -7.87
CA GLY A 232 -2.34 20.05 -9.18
C GLY A 232 -2.26 19.05 -10.35
N GLY A 233 -2.41 17.73 -10.08
CA GLY A 233 -2.55 16.70 -11.13
C GLY A 233 -1.25 16.22 -11.76
N SER A 234 -0.08 16.54 -11.17
CA SER A 234 1.19 15.92 -11.52
C SER A 234 1.33 14.54 -10.88
N TYR A 235 2.25 13.73 -11.41
CA TYR A 235 2.52 12.37 -10.97
C TYR A 235 3.92 12.28 -10.38
N MET A 236 4.02 11.84 -9.12
CA MET A 236 5.28 11.49 -8.49
C MET A 236 5.51 9.99 -8.67
N PHE A 237 6.55 9.63 -9.39
CA PHE A 237 7.02 8.26 -9.58
C PHE A 237 8.15 7.98 -8.59
N LEU A 238 8.10 6.81 -7.97
CA LEU A 238 9.15 6.29 -7.09
C LEU A 238 9.47 4.86 -7.52
N GLU A 239 10.73 4.55 -7.69
CA GLU A 239 11.20 3.18 -7.86
C GLU A 239 11.85 2.73 -6.56
N PHE A 240 11.50 1.53 -6.12
CA PHE A 240 12.02 0.96 -4.89
C PHE A 240 13.05 -0.13 -5.17
N ASN A 241 13.80 -0.49 -4.12
CA ASN A 241 14.56 -1.71 -4.15
C ASN A 241 13.60 -2.92 -4.14
N ASP A 242 14.11 -4.07 -4.52
CA ASP A 242 13.39 -5.34 -4.59
C ASP A 242 13.39 -6.10 -3.26
N SER A 243 13.37 -5.38 -2.13
CA SER A 243 13.29 -5.99 -0.80
C SER A 243 11.91 -6.56 -0.51
N ASP A 244 11.86 -7.75 0.05
CA ASP A 244 10.65 -8.38 0.60
C ASP A 244 10.52 -8.21 2.13
N ASP A 245 11.43 -7.45 2.75
CA ASP A 245 11.36 -6.98 4.13
C ASP A 245 10.93 -5.51 4.17
N ALA A 246 9.82 -5.22 4.84
CA ALA A 246 9.24 -3.88 4.94
C ALA A 246 10.18 -2.86 5.63
N ASN A 247 11.03 -3.30 6.54
CA ASN A 247 12.04 -2.45 7.19
C ASN A 247 13.17 -2.02 6.25
N LEU A 248 13.42 -2.80 5.19
CA LEU A 248 14.51 -2.58 4.24
C LEU A 248 14.04 -1.93 2.92
N VAL A 249 12.75 -1.65 2.76
CA VAL A 249 12.23 -0.93 1.58
C VAL A 249 12.89 0.45 1.49
N ALA A 250 13.51 0.74 0.37
CA ALA A 250 14.18 2.03 0.10
C ALA A 250 13.82 2.55 -1.30
N THR A 251 13.63 3.86 -1.41
CA THR A 251 13.47 4.53 -2.70
C THR A 251 14.83 4.63 -3.38
N LYS A 252 14.99 4.01 -4.56
CA LYS A 252 16.19 4.08 -5.40
C LYS A 252 16.25 5.37 -6.19
N ARG A 253 15.11 5.79 -6.74
CA ARG A 253 14.97 7.04 -7.50
C ARG A 253 13.54 7.51 -7.50
N TYR A 254 13.36 8.77 -7.79
CA TYR A 254 12.05 9.39 -7.98
C TYR A 254 12.09 10.47 -9.05
N LYS A 255 10.94 10.76 -9.64
CA LYS A 255 10.77 11.83 -10.64
C LYS A 255 9.34 12.32 -10.61
N ARG A 256 9.14 13.61 -10.88
CA ARG A 256 7.82 14.21 -10.94
C ARG A 256 7.51 14.67 -12.35
N TYR A 257 6.36 14.23 -12.89
CA TYR A 257 5.90 14.58 -14.24
C TYR A 257 4.59 15.35 -14.18
N ALA A 258 4.45 16.34 -15.08
CA ALA A 258 3.18 17.00 -15.33
C ALA A 258 2.87 16.94 -16.83
N LEU A 259 1.65 16.48 -17.14
CA LEU A 259 1.16 16.46 -18.51
C LEU A 259 0.60 17.83 -18.86
N TYR A 260 0.99 18.39 -20.02
CA TYR A 260 0.50 19.66 -20.52
C TYR A 260 0.03 19.53 -21.97
N ARG A 261 -0.78 20.48 -22.41
CA ARG A 261 -1.18 20.66 -23.83
C ARG A 261 -0.77 22.04 -24.28
N GLU A 262 -0.34 22.14 -25.50
CA GLU A 262 -0.25 23.43 -26.19
C GLU A 262 -1.66 23.92 -26.47
N GLN A 263 -1.91 25.19 -26.24
CA GLN A 263 -3.21 25.83 -26.50
C GLN A 263 -3.37 26.10 -27.99
#